data_1624ce7170b14e69b31ce00864e8c7c7
#
_entry.id   1624ce7170b14e69b31ce00864e8c7c7
#
_cell.length_a   1.000
_cell.length_b   1.000
_cell.length_c   1.000
_cell.angle_alpha   90.00
_cell.angle_beta   90.00
_cell.angle_gamma   90.00
#
_symmetry.space_group_name_H-M   'P 1'
#
loop_
_entity.id
_entity.type
_entity.pdbx_description
1 polymer ?
#
loop_
_entity_poly.entity_id
_entity_poly.type
_entity_poly.pdbx_seq_one_letter_code
_entity_poly.pdbx_strand_id
1 'polypeptide(L)'
;DLFNMAVKDYDNGKSSEGDYLYRHWSNFNVQWDESKNDQTTFTYQMQYLSTYKQEMEVDYEVKKVLDELDVYDKDEYTKAKAVHDFITENIRYDYDLKKHSAYDAIIMKKVVCNGYSSLTYKMMKELGLSVRCITGNKSTEYHSWNIAKIKDKWYNIDNTWDATYTANAFVSYNYFLKNNKEFSDHIRDKQFRTSSFNKSYPMSTTSYKTNDYYKKTFALNKLQKFMVVGERFGFYGINLSKNDKIKTYTSSNPKVATVSEKGVIDAISPGVVTITAVTENNKKATCRVRVRYDLSKSKVSNINNNVKIVYDGKSKKPSMKVTYKSTTLKEGKDYSVTYGENKKSGKGTITLYGMGNFTGIKSATFKIYPSKVTGEKVTKKTTSTLTLSWKKQDGVSGYRIYRATSSNGKYTYIGSTSSKVNTYTDKRLTRNKTYYYKIRAYKNLNNEKLYGDYSKVLKAKTK
;
A
#
# COMPACT_ATOMS: atom_id res chain seq x y z
N ASP A 1 0.85 11.52 -27.97
CA ASP A 1 -0.48 11.23 -27.44
C ASP A 1 -0.87 9.74 -27.38
N LEU A 2 -0.05 8.86 -27.98
CA LEU A 2 -0.24 7.39 -27.93
C LEU A 2 -0.24 6.86 -26.48
N PHE A 3 0.56 7.44 -25.61
CA PHE A 3 0.55 7.09 -24.17
C PHE A 3 -0.79 7.40 -23.51
N ASN A 4 -1.33 8.61 -23.73
CA ASN A 4 -2.62 9.00 -23.17
C ASN A 4 -3.76 8.09 -23.67
N MET A 5 -3.72 7.66 -24.95
CA MET A 5 -4.68 6.70 -25.49
C MET A 5 -4.54 5.33 -24.83
N ALA A 6 -3.32 4.79 -24.71
CA ALA A 6 -3.08 3.48 -24.15
C ALA A 6 -3.47 3.37 -22.66
N VAL A 7 -3.25 4.44 -21.88
CA VAL A 7 -3.58 4.46 -20.43
C VAL A 7 -5.06 4.77 -20.19
N LYS A 8 -5.65 5.67 -21.01
CA LYS A 8 -7.03 6.15 -20.82
C LYS A 8 -8.09 5.10 -21.12
N ASP A 9 -7.88 4.29 -22.16
CA ASP A 9 -8.87 3.34 -22.65
C ASP A 9 -8.70 1.93 -22.03
N TYR A 10 -7.64 1.72 -21.24
CA TYR A 10 -7.40 0.45 -20.58
C TYR A 10 -8.15 0.38 -19.25
N ASP A 11 -9.36 -0.15 -19.27
CA ASP A 11 -10.17 -0.45 -18.09
C ASP A 11 -10.69 -1.90 -18.19
N ASN A 12 -10.03 -2.83 -17.51
CA ASN A 12 -10.46 -4.23 -17.41
C ASN A 12 -11.33 -4.50 -16.17
N GLY A 13 -11.86 -3.46 -15.54
CA GLY A 13 -12.71 -3.54 -14.36
C GLY A 13 -11.96 -3.52 -13.01
N LYS A 14 -10.61 -3.46 -13.01
CA LYS A 14 -9.84 -3.37 -11.77
C LYS A 14 -9.76 -1.94 -11.23
N SER A 15 -9.72 -1.82 -9.91
CA SER A 15 -9.68 -0.53 -9.22
C SER A 15 -8.36 0.26 -9.40
N SER A 16 -7.33 -0.37 -9.92
CA SER A 16 -5.99 0.22 -10.14
C SER A 16 -5.71 0.58 -11.60
N GLU A 17 -6.71 0.55 -12.46
CA GLU A 17 -6.59 0.78 -13.90
C GLU A 17 -7.49 1.90 -14.39
N GLY A 18 -7.55 2.14 -15.68
CA GLY A 18 -8.38 3.18 -16.28
C GLY A 18 -8.06 4.57 -15.77
N ASP A 19 -9.08 5.30 -15.34
CA ASP A 19 -8.93 6.67 -14.84
C ASP A 19 -7.98 6.75 -13.62
N TYR A 20 -7.90 5.71 -12.79
CA TYR A 20 -6.97 5.67 -11.66
C TYR A 20 -5.52 5.72 -12.14
N LEU A 21 -5.14 4.84 -13.05
CA LEU A 21 -3.79 4.79 -13.60
C LEU A 21 -3.44 6.09 -14.34
N TYR A 22 -4.39 6.60 -15.15
CA TYR A 22 -4.22 7.85 -15.88
C TYR A 22 -3.95 9.06 -14.96
N ARG A 23 -4.46 9.04 -13.73
CA ARG A 23 -4.31 10.13 -12.76
C ARG A 23 -3.20 9.92 -11.73
N HIS A 24 -2.53 8.78 -11.81
CA HIS A 24 -1.59 8.32 -10.77
C HIS A 24 -0.11 8.62 -11.04
N TRP A 25 0.20 9.38 -12.08
CA TRP A 25 1.57 9.79 -12.39
C TRP A 25 1.76 11.30 -12.29
N SER A 26 3.00 11.73 -11.95
CA SER A 26 3.37 13.14 -11.81
C SER A 26 4.21 13.65 -12.97
N ASN A 27 5.02 12.79 -13.57
CA ASN A 27 5.94 13.14 -14.65
C ASN A 27 6.33 11.90 -15.46
N PHE A 28 6.80 12.09 -16.67
CA PHE A 28 7.39 11.04 -17.49
C PHE A 28 8.50 11.59 -18.39
N ASN A 29 9.48 10.73 -18.71
CA ASN A 29 10.47 10.95 -19.74
C ASN A 29 10.19 10.03 -20.91
N VAL A 30 10.37 10.53 -22.15
CA VAL A 30 10.25 9.74 -23.36
C VAL A 30 11.61 9.65 -24.02
N GLN A 31 12.03 8.44 -24.33
CA GLN A 31 13.17 8.16 -25.20
C GLN A 31 12.63 7.48 -26.45
N TRP A 32 13.17 7.83 -27.62
CA TRP A 32 12.82 7.15 -28.86
C TRP A 32 14.09 6.65 -29.54
N ASP A 33 13.96 5.52 -30.22
CA ASP A 33 15.01 4.90 -31.01
C ASP A 33 14.42 4.55 -32.38
N GLU A 34 15.11 4.99 -33.45
CA GLU A 34 14.73 4.71 -34.83
C GLU A 34 15.44 3.42 -35.25
N SER A 35 14.70 2.36 -35.43
CA SER A 35 15.25 1.09 -35.88
C SER A 35 15.51 1.11 -37.40
N LYS A 36 16.44 0.27 -37.88
CA LYS A 36 16.76 0.13 -39.32
C LYS A 36 15.62 -0.34 -40.23
N ASN A 37 14.42 -0.61 -39.68
CA ASN A 37 13.27 -1.17 -40.38
C ASN A 37 12.04 -0.22 -40.36
N ASP A 38 12.21 1.10 -40.42
CA ASP A 38 11.14 2.10 -40.38
C ASP A 38 10.21 2.00 -39.16
N GLN A 39 10.67 1.38 -38.06
CA GLN A 39 9.94 1.34 -36.80
C GLN A 39 10.57 2.26 -35.78
N THR A 40 9.77 3.17 -35.22
CA THR A 40 10.18 4.01 -34.09
C THR A 40 9.66 3.42 -32.80
N THR A 41 10.59 3.12 -31.88
CA THR A 41 10.25 2.63 -30.54
C THR A 41 10.28 3.77 -29.54
N PHE A 42 9.14 4.00 -28.86
CA PHE A 42 9.04 4.96 -27.77
C PHE A 42 9.12 4.24 -26.43
N THR A 43 10.07 4.65 -25.59
CA THR A 43 10.21 4.14 -24.22
C THR A 43 9.81 5.24 -23.24
N TYR A 44 8.75 4.98 -22.45
CA TYR A 44 8.25 5.88 -21.42
C TYR A 44 8.77 5.48 -20.05
N GLN A 45 9.43 6.42 -19.36
CA GLN A 45 9.82 6.28 -17.94
C GLN A 45 8.86 7.10 -17.10
N MET A 46 7.95 6.42 -16.40
CA MET A 46 6.91 7.05 -15.60
C MET A 46 7.36 7.29 -14.17
N GLN A 47 7.06 8.46 -13.64
CA GLN A 47 7.14 8.77 -12.21
C GLN A 47 5.74 8.77 -11.61
N TYR A 48 5.45 7.76 -10.81
CA TYR A 48 4.15 7.61 -10.16
C TYR A 48 4.04 8.42 -8.87
N LEU A 49 2.82 8.78 -8.47
CA LEU A 49 2.51 9.50 -7.23
C LEU A 49 2.73 8.65 -5.98
N SER A 50 2.76 7.32 -6.12
CA SER A 50 3.06 6.38 -5.06
C SER A 50 3.94 5.22 -5.56
N THR A 51 4.61 4.55 -4.64
CA THR A 51 5.38 3.34 -4.91
C THR A 51 4.46 2.11 -4.98
N TYR A 52 4.91 1.03 -5.63
CA TYR A 52 4.19 -0.25 -5.63
C TYR A 52 3.80 -0.73 -4.23
N LYS A 53 4.69 -0.55 -3.23
CA LYS A 53 4.39 -0.90 -1.85
C LYS A 53 3.23 -0.08 -1.28
N GLN A 54 3.22 1.23 -1.54
CA GLN A 54 2.14 2.12 -1.11
C GLN A 54 0.81 1.72 -1.77
N GLU A 55 0.83 1.32 -3.05
CA GLU A 55 -0.37 0.82 -3.73
C GLU A 55 -0.92 -0.47 -3.08
N MET A 56 -0.06 -1.40 -2.70
CA MET A 56 -0.49 -2.59 -1.96
C MET A 56 -1.12 -2.24 -0.60
N GLU A 57 -0.61 -1.20 0.06
CA GLU A 57 -1.18 -0.70 1.32
C GLU A 57 -2.54 -0.03 1.07
N VAL A 58 -2.70 0.72 -0.03
CA VAL A 58 -3.99 1.31 -0.44
C VAL A 58 -5.02 0.22 -0.71
N ASP A 59 -4.68 -0.79 -1.53
CA ASP A 59 -5.57 -1.90 -1.85
C ASP A 59 -6.05 -2.65 -0.59
N TYR A 60 -5.12 -2.88 0.34
CA TYR A 60 -5.45 -3.49 1.61
C TYR A 60 -6.41 -2.62 2.45
N GLU A 61 -6.08 -1.33 2.63
CA GLU A 61 -6.90 -0.42 3.45
C GLU A 61 -8.28 -0.18 2.83
N VAL A 62 -8.37 -0.08 1.49
CA VAL A 62 -9.66 0.01 0.78
C VAL A 62 -10.52 -1.19 1.09
N LYS A 63 -10.02 -2.41 0.87
CA LYS A 63 -10.77 -3.65 1.14
C LYS A 63 -11.17 -3.76 2.61
N LYS A 64 -10.25 -3.46 3.52
CA LYS A 64 -10.49 -3.45 4.96
C LYS A 64 -11.62 -2.48 5.34
N VAL A 65 -11.58 -1.25 4.84
CA VAL A 65 -12.62 -0.25 5.11
C VAL A 65 -13.96 -0.71 4.56
N LEU A 66 -14.02 -1.19 3.32
CA LEU A 66 -15.26 -1.64 2.70
C LEU A 66 -15.86 -2.86 3.41
N ASP A 67 -15.03 -3.79 3.89
CA ASP A 67 -15.44 -4.91 4.75
C ASP A 67 -15.95 -4.42 6.11
N GLU A 68 -15.31 -3.39 6.69
CA GLU A 68 -15.73 -2.77 7.94
C GLU A 68 -17.06 -2.03 7.79
N LEU A 69 -17.30 -1.40 6.65
CA LEU A 69 -18.56 -0.74 6.29
C LEU A 69 -19.71 -1.75 6.05
N ASP A 70 -19.39 -3.02 5.77
CA ASP A 70 -20.35 -4.09 5.53
C ASP A 70 -21.27 -3.81 4.33
N VAL A 71 -20.65 -3.42 3.20
CA VAL A 71 -21.41 -2.86 2.05
C VAL A 71 -21.28 -3.66 0.75
N TYR A 72 -20.54 -4.77 0.74
CA TYR A 72 -20.33 -5.53 -0.51
C TYR A 72 -21.63 -6.09 -1.11
N ASP A 73 -22.59 -6.46 -0.29
CA ASP A 73 -23.90 -7.03 -0.65
C ASP A 73 -25.03 -5.99 -0.75
N LYS A 74 -24.75 -4.71 -0.53
CA LYS A 74 -25.75 -3.64 -0.56
C LYS A 74 -26.02 -3.14 -1.98
N ASP A 75 -27.13 -2.40 -2.15
CA ASP A 75 -27.46 -1.72 -3.39
C ASP A 75 -26.48 -0.61 -3.74
N GLU A 76 -26.48 -0.16 -4.99
CA GLU A 76 -25.52 0.81 -5.53
C GLU A 76 -25.54 2.15 -4.78
N TYR A 77 -26.72 2.63 -4.38
CA TYR A 77 -26.85 3.87 -3.62
C TYR A 77 -26.22 3.74 -2.23
N THR A 78 -26.52 2.66 -1.53
CA THR A 78 -25.96 2.38 -0.19
C THR A 78 -24.44 2.24 -0.24
N LYS A 79 -23.90 1.58 -1.28
CA LYS A 79 -22.46 1.48 -1.55
C LYS A 79 -21.83 2.85 -1.78
N ALA A 80 -22.38 3.63 -2.71
CA ALA A 80 -21.88 4.96 -3.04
C ALA A 80 -21.93 5.91 -1.86
N LYS A 81 -23.03 5.86 -1.08
CA LYS A 81 -23.20 6.68 0.12
C LYS A 81 -22.17 6.31 1.19
N ALA A 82 -21.93 5.04 1.43
CA ALA A 82 -20.97 4.61 2.44
C ALA A 82 -19.52 5.02 2.08
N VAL A 83 -19.15 4.98 0.81
CA VAL A 83 -17.87 5.49 0.31
C VAL A 83 -17.77 7.01 0.54
N HIS A 84 -18.81 7.75 0.15
CA HIS A 84 -18.87 9.20 0.35
C HIS A 84 -18.72 9.57 1.83
N ASP A 85 -19.54 8.96 2.70
CA ASP A 85 -19.57 9.25 4.13
C ASP A 85 -18.20 8.94 4.77
N PHE A 86 -17.61 7.80 4.42
CA PHE A 86 -16.27 7.44 4.91
C PHE A 86 -15.21 8.49 4.52
N ILE A 87 -15.18 8.87 3.23
CA ILE A 87 -14.17 9.80 2.71
C ILE A 87 -14.35 11.18 3.36
N THR A 88 -15.57 11.71 3.37
CA THR A 88 -15.85 13.04 3.88
C THR A 88 -15.65 13.17 5.40
N GLU A 89 -15.92 12.09 6.16
CA GLU A 89 -15.71 12.10 7.62
C GLU A 89 -14.24 11.89 8.04
N ASN A 90 -13.43 11.22 7.23
CA ASN A 90 -12.13 10.72 7.70
C ASN A 90 -10.93 11.37 7.00
N ILE A 91 -11.13 12.15 5.94
CA ILE A 91 -10.05 12.74 5.15
C ILE A 91 -10.17 14.25 5.18
N ARG A 92 -9.04 14.92 5.37
CA ARG A 92 -8.95 16.39 5.41
C ARG A 92 -8.27 16.92 4.16
N TYR A 93 -8.63 18.16 3.77
CA TYR A 93 -7.97 18.81 2.65
C TYR A 93 -6.53 19.21 3.01
N ASP A 94 -5.60 19.02 2.05
CA ASP A 94 -4.20 19.42 2.18
C ASP A 94 -3.98 20.84 1.63
N TYR A 95 -4.08 21.85 2.47
CA TYR A 95 -3.85 23.24 2.08
C TYR A 95 -2.38 23.54 1.72
N ASP A 96 -1.43 22.64 2.06
CA ASP A 96 -0.03 22.75 1.63
C ASP A 96 0.17 22.27 0.18
N LEU A 97 -0.84 21.69 -0.43
CA LEU A 97 -0.89 21.19 -1.82
C LEU A 97 0.23 20.18 -2.16
N LYS A 98 0.65 19.35 -1.19
CA LYS A 98 1.77 18.40 -1.35
C LYS A 98 1.33 16.95 -1.53
N LYS A 99 0.09 16.63 -1.19
CA LYS A 99 -0.42 15.26 -1.11
C LYS A 99 -1.48 15.03 -2.19
N HIS A 100 -1.19 14.12 -3.13
CA HIS A 100 -1.99 13.97 -4.35
C HIS A 100 -2.53 12.56 -4.60
N SER A 101 -2.04 11.55 -3.87
CA SER A 101 -2.33 10.14 -4.15
C SER A 101 -3.47 9.58 -3.30
N ALA A 102 -4.04 8.44 -3.74
CA ALA A 102 -4.98 7.68 -2.90
C ALA A 102 -4.30 7.17 -1.61
N TYR A 103 -2.97 6.94 -1.63
CA TYR A 103 -2.20 6.62 -0.43
C TYR A 103 -2.25 7.76 0.59
N ASP A 104 -2.01 9.01 0.14
CA ASP A 104 -2.13 10.17 1.02
C ASP A 104 -3.54 10.30 1.60
N ALA A 105 -4.56 10.02 0.78
CA ALA A 105 -5.95 10.07 1.24
C ALA A 105 -6.25 9.01 2.31
N ILE A 106 -6.03 7.72 2.01
CA ILE A 106 -6.52 6.64 2.89
C ILE A 106 -5.58 6.36 4.07
N ILE A 107 -4.25 6.52 3.91
CA ILE A 107 -3.26 6.25 4.95
C ILE A 107 -2.95 7.51 5.76
N MET A 108 -2.62 8.62 5.06
CA MET A 108 -2.20 9.86 5.72
C MET A 108 -3.39 10.74 6.14
N LYS A 109 -4.61 10.42 5.66
CA LYS A 109 -5.86 11.14 5.97
C LYS A 109 -5.83 12.64 5.61
N LYS A 110 -4.97 13.04 4.67
CA LYS A 110 -4.81 14.42 4.22
C LYS A 110 -4.41 14.43 2.75
N VAL A 111 -5.17 15.12 1.87
CA VAL A 111 -4.95 15.08 0.42
C VAL A 111 -5.67 16.23 -0.30
N VAL A 112 -5.23 16.58 -1.53
CA VAL A 112 -5.95 17.50 -2.43
C VAL A 112 -6.99 16.77 -3.29
N CYS A 113 -7.76 17.49 -4.11
CA CYS A 113 -8.85 16.97 -4.93
C CYS A 113 -8.50 15.71 -5.75
N ASN A 114 -7.29 15.63 -6.31
CA ASN A 114 -6.84 14.45 -7.07
C ASN A 114 -6.85 13.17 -6.22
N GLY A 115 -6.41 13.23 -4.97
CA GLY A 115 -6.43 12.07 -4.08
C GLY A 115 -7.83 11.71 -3.60
N TYR A 116 -8.70 12.69 -3.37
CA TYR A 116 -10.13 12.47 -3.09
C TYR A 116 -10.80 11.70 -4.24
N SER A 117 -10.65 12.19 -5.47
CA SER A 117 -11.28 11.58 -6.65
C SER A 117 -10.68 10.19 -6.97
N SER A 118 -9.38 10.00 -6.80
CA SER A 118 -8.70 8.72 -6.99
C SER A 118 -9.12 7.68 -5.96
N LEU A 119 -9.24 8.05 -4.68
CA LEU A 119 -9.70 7.14 -3.64
C LEU A 119 -11.18 6.79 -3.82
N THR A 120 -12.02 7.77 -4.17
CA THR A 120 -13.44 7.54 -4.50
C THR A 120 -13.57 6.53 -5.63
N TYR A 121 -12.82 6.73 -6.72
CA TYR A 121 -12.77 5.80 -7.85
C TYR A 121 -12.38 4.38 -7.39
N LYS A 122 -11.29 4.25 -6.64
CA LYS A 122 -10.76 2.96 -6.19
C LYS A 122 -11.74 2.21 -5.28
N MET A 123 -12.34 2.89 -4.33
CA MET A 123 -13.33 2.29 -3.42
C MET A 123 -14.62 1.88 -4.16
N MET A 124 -15.12 2.71 -5.06
CA MET A 124 -16.33 2.41 -5.82
C MET A 124 -16.11 1.27 -6.82
N LYS A 125 -14.97 1.23 -7.51
CA LYS A 125 -14.61 0.11 -8.40
C LYS A 125 -14.48 -1.21 -7.64
N GLU A 126 -13.88 -1.21 -6.46
CA GLU A 126 -13.77 -2.41 -5.61
C GLU A 126 -15.15 -2.97 -5.21
N LEU A 127 -16.16 -2.10 -5.09
CA LEU A 127 -17.57 -2.47 -4.84
C LEU A 127 -18.36 -2.85 -6.12
N GLY A 128 -17.70 -2.83 -7.29
CA GLY A 128 -18.33 -3.13 -8.58
C GLY A 128 -19.18 -2.00 -9.15
N LEU A 129 -19.06 -0.77 -8.63
CA LEU A 129 -19.76 0.40 -9.15
C LEU A 129 -19.10 0.95 -10.42
N SER A 130 -19.91 1.43 -11.36
CA SER A 130 -19.43 2.20 -12.50
C SER A 130 -19.13 3.64 -12.07
N VAL A 131 -17.86 4.05 -12.19
CA VAL A 131 -17.37 5.36 -11.75
C VAL A 131 -16.31 5.88 -12.71
N ARG A 132 -16.22 7.21 -12.90
CA ARG A 132 -15.19 7.88 -13.68
C ARG A 132 -14.58 9.02 -12.86
N CYS A 133 -13.30 9.33 -13.10
CA CYS A 133 -12.68 10.57 -12.63
C CYS A 133 -12.86 11.65 -13.70
N ILE A 134 -13.32 12.81 -13.28
CA ILE A 134 -13.56 13.99 -14.14
C ILE A 134 -12.62 15.10 -13.71
N THR A 135 -12.15 15.88 -14.67
CA THR A 135 -11.40 17.11 -14.43
C THR A 135 -12.08 18.30 -15.11
N GLY A 136 -11.75 19.46 -14.61
CA GLY A 136 -12.25 20.74 -15.10
C GLY A 136 -11.98 21.84 -14.11
N ASN A 137 -12.82 22.86 -14.10
CA ASN A 137 -12.73 23.96 -13.16
C ASN A 137 -13.94 23.98 -12.23
N LYS A 138 -13.69 24.22 -10.95
CA LYS A 138 -14.72 24.67 -10.02
C LYS A 138 -14.50 26.15 -9.82
N SER A 139 -15.47 26.96 -10.32
CA SER A 139 -15.27 28.40 -10.45
C SER A 139 -14.01 28.71 -11.26
N THR A 140 -12.95 29.25 -10.65
CA THR A 140 -11.69 29.63 -11.28
C THR A 140 -10.54 28.61 -11.05
N GLU A 141 -10.73 27.64 -10.17
CA GLU A 141 -9.68 26.70 -9.78
C GLU A 141 -9.78 25.37 -10.55
N TYR A 142 -8.62 24.88 -11.03
CA TYR A 142 -8.56 23.54 -11.64
C TYR A 142 -8.83 22.48 -10.60
N HIS A 143 -9.74 21.57 -10.92
CA HIS A 143 -10.33 20.66 -9.96
C HIS A 143 -10.55 19.25 -10.52
N SER A 144 -10.70 18.27 -9.66
CA SER A 144 -11.08 16.90 -10.02
C SER A 144 -12.15 16.34 -9.08
N TRP A 145 -13.10 15.60 -9.66
CA TRP A 145 -14.23 14.97 -8.99
C TRP A 145 -14.61 13.67 -9.67
N ASN A 146 -15.73 13.06 -9.32
CA ASN A 146 -16.18 11.82 -9.91
C ASN A 146 -17.59 11.96 -10.54
N ILE A 147 -17.89 11.09 -11.49
CA ILE A 147 -19.25 10.71 -11.81
C ILE A 147 -19.43 9.22 -11.52
N ALA A 148 -20.58 8.85 -10.95
CA ALA A 148 -20.91 7.46 -10.66
C ALA A 148 -22.29 7.11 -11.20
N LYS A 149 -22.46 5.86 -11.65
CA LYS A 149 -23.72 5.31 -12.12
C LYS A 149 -24.47 4.69 -10.95
N ILE A 150 -25.69 5.16 -10.73
CA ILE A 150 -26.63 4.59 -9.77
C ILE A 150 -27.88 4.19 -10.53
N LYS A 151 -28.22 2.91 -10.49
CA LYS A 151 -29.20 2.31 -11.40
C LYS A 151 -28.76 2.57 -12.86
N ASP A 152 -29.55 3.26 -13.64
CA ASP A 152 -29.23 3.51 -15.05
C ASP A 152 -28.79 4.93 -15.36
N LYS A 153 -28.54 5.77 -14.35
CA LYS A 153 -28.21 7.19 -14.53
C LYS A 153 -26.88 7.55 -13.88
N TRP A 154 -26.17 8.47 -14.51
CA TRP A 154 -24.92 9.02 -14.00
C TRP A 154 -25.19 10.29 -13.20
N TYR A 155 -24.43 10.46 -12.11
CA TYR A 155 -24.51 11.58 -11.18
C TYR A 155 -23.13 12.11 -10.87
N ASN A 156 -23.02 13.42 -10.59
CA ASN A 156 -21.79 14.04 -10.09
C ASN A 156 -21.60 13.78 -8.59
N ILE A 157 -20.35 13.59 -8.17
CA ILE A 157 -19.95 13.43 -6.77
C ILE A 157 -18.65 14.19 -6.56
N ASP A 158 -18.62 15.11 -5.60
CA ASP A 158 -17.40 15.80 -5.17
C ASP A 158 -17.20 15.65 -3.67
N ASN A 159 -16.44 14.63 -3.31
CA ASN A 159 -16.08 14.36 -1.92
C ASN A 159 -15.12 15.41 -1.34
N THR A 160 -14.38 16.15 -2.16
CA THR A 160 -13.47 17.22 -1.70
C THR A 160 -14.25 18.35 -1.05
N TRP A 161 -15.25 18.85 -1.75
CA TRP A 161 -16.07 19.97 -1.24
C TRP A 161 -17.02 19.54 -0.15
N ASP A 162 -17.59 18.35 -0.22
CA ASP A 162 -18.40 17.82 0.88
C ASP A 162 -17.57 17.58 2.15
N ALA A 163 -16.30 17.17 2.06
CA ALA A 163 -15.38 17.03 3.18
C ALA A 163 -15.04 18.37 3.85
N THR A 164 -14.95 19.46 3.09
CA THR A 164 -14.67 20.81 3.62
C THR A 164 -15.80 21.29 4.54
N TYR A 165 -17.04 20.93 4.22
CA TYR A 165 -18.21 21.28 5.05
C TYR A 165 -18.40 20.35 6.25
N THR A 166 -17.82 19.14 6.22
CA THR A 166 -17.96 18.14 7.29
C THR A 166 -17.13 18.47 8.54
N ALA A 167 -16.22 19.44 8.47
CA ALA A 167 -15.41 19.90 9.61
C ALA A 167 -16.24 20.34 10.85
N ASN A 168 -17.54 20.54 10.69
CA ASN A 168 -18.48 20.95 11.72
C ASN A 168 -19.39 19.80 12.23
N ALA A 169 -18.92 18.57 12.21
CA ALA A 169 -19.61 17.39 12.75
C ALA A 169 -20.81 16.84 11.93
N PHE A 170 -20.97 17.25 10.67
CA PHE A 170 -22.03 16.76 9.77
C PHE A 170 -21.45 16.28 8.45
N VAL A 171 -21.95 15.15 7.93
CA VAL A 171 -21.68 14.76 6.53
C VAL A 171 -22.47 15.71 5.62
N SER A 172 -21.77 16.44 4.76
CA SER A 172 -22.41 17.25 3.72
C SER A 172 -22.79 16.36 2.53
N TYR A 173 -23.92 16.64 1.92
CA TYR A 173 -24.38 16.02 0.66
C TYR A 173 -24.66 17.08 -0.41
N ASN A 174 -24.02 18.25 -0.29
CA ASN A 174 -24.23 19.34 -1.25
C ASN A 174 -23.72 18.97 -2.64
N TYR A 175 -22.73 18.10 -2.72
CA TYR A 175 -22.11 17.64 -3.97
C TYR A 175 -22.21 16.12 -4.18
N PHE A 176 -23.07 15.43 -3.45
CA PHE A 176 -23.27 13.98 -3.58
C PHE A 176 -24.46 13.67 -4.49
N LEU A 177 -24.22 12.86 -5.54
CA LEU A 177 -25.20 12.38 -6.54
C LEU A 177 -26.06 13.51 -7.16
N LYS A 178 -25.40 14.57 -7.60
CA LYS A 178 -26.05 15.74 -8.20
C LYS A 178 -26.19 15.61 -9.71
N ASN A 179 -27.30 16.19 -10.25
CA ASN A 179 -27.42 16.42 -11.69
C ASN A 179 -26.55 17.59 -12.13
N ASN A 180 -26.41 17.82 -13.43
CA ASN A 180 -25.58 18.91 -13.95
C ASN A 180 -26.10 20.31 -13.60
N LYS A 181 -27.41 20.50 -13.41
CA LYS A 181 -27.99 21.81 -13.07
C LYS A 181 -27.61 22.21 -11.63
N GLU A 182 -27.71 21.27 -10.69
CA GLU A 182 -27.34 21.50 -9.29
C GLU A 182 -25.83 21.40 -9.04
N PHE A 183 -25.04 21.15 -10.09
CA PHE A 183 -23.58 21.05 -10.09
C PHE A 183 -22.94 22.05 -11.07
N SER A 184 -23.64 23.17 -11.33
CA SER A 184 -23.32 24.13 -12.39
C SER A 184 -22.07 24.96 -12.15
N ASP A 185 -21.56 24.99 -10.93
CA ASP A 185 -20.28 25.60 -10.54
C ASP A 185 -19.05 24.77 -10.94
N HIS A 186 -19.25 23.56 -11.50
CA HIS A 186 -18.21 22.69 -12.02
C HIS A 186 -18.28 22.61 -13.55
N ILE A 187 -17.25 23.07 -14.23
CA ILE A 187 -17.14 23.08 -15.68
C ILE A 187 -16.13 21.99 -16.09
N ARG A 188 -16.59 20.91 -16.70
CA ARG A 188 -15.75 19.80 -17.16
C ARG A 188 -14.78 20.25 -18.26
N ASP A 189 -13.62 19.61 -18.34
CA ASP A 189 -12.71 19.75 -19.48
C ASP A 189 -13.35 19.35 -20.79
N LYS A 190 -12.83 19.88 -21.90
CA LYS A 190 -13.39 19.66 -23.26
C LYS A 190 -13.63 18.18 -23.58
N GLN A 191 -12.72 17.31 -23.19
CA GLN A 191 -12.80 15.86 -23.43
C GLN A 191 -14.03 15.20 -22.77
N PHE A 192 -14.55 15.75 -21.67
CA PHE A 192 -15.72 15.25 -20.93
C PHE A 192 -17.03 15.98 -21.31
N ARG A 193 -17.00 16.78 -22.37
CA ARG A 193 -18.17 17.54 -22.90
C ARG A 193 -18.52 17.15 -24.33
N THR A 194 -17.84 16.16 -24.93
CA THR A 194 -18.09 15.70 -26.30
C THR A 194 -19.43 14.96 -26.39
N SER A 195 -20.05 14.95 -27.59
CA SER A 195 -21.27 14.19 -27.83
C SER A 195 -21.06 12.69 -27.56
N SER A 196 -19.91 12.14 -27.91
CA SER A 196 -19.56 10.74 -27.62
C SER A 196 -19.50 10.47 -26.11
N PHE A 197 -18.86 11.34 -25.34
CA PHE A 197 -18.81 11.20 -23.86
C PHE A 197 -20.23 11.25 -23.27
N ASN A 198 -21.03 12.24 -23.65
CA ASN A 198 -22.39 12.40 -23.13
C ASN A 198 -23.32 11.22 -23.52
N LYS A 199 -23.13 10.60 -24.69
CA LYS A 199 -23.81 9.37 -25.07
C LYS A 199 -23.41 8.18 -24.22
N SER A 200 -22.13 8.03 -23.91
CA SER A 200 -21.60 6.94 -23.07
C SER A 200 -21.93 7.10 -21.59
N TYR A 201 -22.06 8.35 -21.11
CA TYR A 201 -22.30 8.69 -19.70
C TYR A 201 -23.52 9.62 -19.56
N PRO A 202 -24.74 9.11 -19.84
CA PRO A 202 -25.96 9.93 -19.82
C PRO A 202 -26.30 10.37 -18.39
N MET A 203 -26.10 11.66 -18.12
CA MET A 203 -26.34 12.24 -16.80
C MET A 203 -27.83 12.29 -16.47
N SER A 204 -28.15 12.09 -15.19
CA SER A 204 -29.49 12.28 -14.68
C SER A 204 -29.95 13.73 -14.83
N THR A 205 -31.22 13.93 -15.18
CA THR A 205 -31.86 15.26 -15.22
C THR A 205 -32.25 15.78 -13.82
N THR A 206 -32.35 14.87 -12.84
CA THR A 206 -32.68 15.20 -11.45
C THR A 206 -31.60 14.63 -10.53
N SER A 207 -31.26 15.35 -9.47
CA SER A 207 -30.37 14.86 -8.42
C SER A 207 -31.02 13.69 -7.67
N TYR A 208 -30.18 12.79 -7.14
CA TYR A 208 -30.67 11.72 -6.28
C TYR A 208 -31.18 12.35 -4.97
N LYS A 209 -32.37 11.97 -4.52
CA LYS A 209 -32.91 12.46 -3.26
C LYS A 209 -32.12 11.80 -2.11
N THR A 210 -31.20 12.56 -1.54
CA THR A 210 -30.54 12.20 -0.28
C THR A 210 -31.46 12.64 0.84
N ASN A 211 -31.76 11.73 1.77
CA ASN A 211 -32.40 12.15 3.03
C ASN A 211 -31.35 12.97 3.79
N ASP A 212 -31.54 14.26 3.89
CA ASP A 212 -30.80 15.18 4.78
C ASP A 212 -31.05 14.84 6.28
N TYR A 213 -31.16 13.54 6.58
CA TYR A 213 -31.56 13.00 7.87
C TYR A 213 -30.69 13.56 9.01
N TYR A 214 -29.42 13.82 8.72
CA TYR A 214 -28.45 14.26 9.73
C TYR A 214 -28.44 15.75 10.03
N LYS A 215 -28.97 16.60 9.16
CA LYS A 215 -29.02 18.06 9.42
C LYS A 215 -30.02 18.48 10.50
N LYS A 216 -30.97 17.62 10.87
CA LYS A 216 -32.11 17.99 11.74
C LYS A 216 -32.38 17.04 12.90
N THR A 217 -31.76 15.86 12.98
CA THR A 217 -32.04 14.86 14.02
C THR A 217 -30.88 14.72 14.99
N PHE A 218 -31.18 14.35 16.23
CA PHE A 218 -30.17 13.95 17.21
C PHE A 218 -29.33 12.79 16.67
N ALA A 219 -28.00 12.92 16.74
CA ALA A 219 -27.04 11.90 16.32
C ALA A 219 -25.85 11.85 17.28
N LEU A 220 -25.08 10.77 17.24
CA LEU A 220 -23.76 10.74 17.86
C LEU A 220 -22.71 11.37 16.92
N ASN A 221 -21.63 11.90 17.50
CA ASN A 221 -20.50 12.50 16.77
C ASN A 221 -19.79 11.56 15.79
N LYS A 222 -20.11 10.28 15.80
CA LYS A 222 -19.75 9.27 14.81
C LYS A 222 -20.91 8.30 14.59
N LEU A 223 -21.16 7.96 13.32
CA LEU A 223 -22.11 6.92 12.92
C LEU A 223 -21.46 5.55 12.93
N GLN A 224 -20.18 5.52 12.65
CA GLN A 224 -19.33 4.34 12.66
C GLN A 224 -17.99 4.67 13.33
N LYS A 225 -17.45 3.71 14.07
CA LYS A 225 -16.14 3.84 14.71
C LYS A 225 -15.38 2.52 14.64
N PHE A 226 -14.16 2.58 14.14
CA PHE A 226 -13.23 1.45 14.12
C PHE A 226 -12.24 1.63 15.25
N MET A 227 -12.03 0.57 16.04
CA MET A 227 -11.17 0.60 17.23
C MET A 227 -10.30 -0.65 17.29
N VAL A 228 -9.15 -0.53 17.92
CA VAL A 228 -8.36 -1.69 18.32
C VAL A 228 -8.60 -2.01 19.80
N VAL A 229 -8.47 -3.28 20.17
CA VAL A 229 -8.62 -3.71 21.56
C VAL A 229 -7.68 -2.90 22.47
N GLY A 230 -8.27 -2.34 23.54
CA GLY A 230 -7.60 -1.44 24.48
C GLY A 230 -7.66 0.05 24.13
N GLU A 231 -8.25 0.41 22.99
CA GLU A 231 -8.49 1.81 22.61
C GLU A 231 -9.72 2.36 23.35
N ARG A 232 -9.68 3.67 23.63
CA ARG A 232 -10.80 4.43 24.22
C ARG A 232 -11.24 5.52 23.27
N PHE A 233 -12.55 5.82 23.27
CA PHE A 233 -13.14 6.88 22.46
C PHE A 233 -14.35 7.50 23.16
N GLY A 234 -14.49 8.84 23.08
CA GLY A 234 -15.61 9.59 23.64
C GLY A 234 -16.72 9.86 22.63
N PHE A 235 -17.94 9.42 22.91
CA PHE A 235 -19.13 9.82 22.18
C PHE A 235 -19.78 11.04 22.83
N TYR A 236 -20.32 11.94 22.01
CA TYR A 236 -21.19 13.02 22.42
C TYR A 236 -22.30 13.22 21.39
N GLY A 237 -23.39 13.81 21.85
CA GLY A 237 -24.55 14.10 21.00
C GLY A 237 -24.36 15.34 20.14
N ILE A 238 -24.80 15.26 18.91
CA ILE A 238 -24.93 16.38 17.99
C ILE A 238 -26.41 16.63 17.67
N ASN A 239 -26.78 17.87 17.35
CA ASN A 239 -28.19 18.27 17.12
C ASN A 239 -29.12 18.03 18.32
N LEU A 240 -28.59 18.12 19.52
CA LEU A 240 -29.42 18.18 20.72
C LEU A 240 -30.23 19.50 20.74
N SER A 241 -31.53 19.40 21.04
CA SER A 241 -32.34 20.55 21.30
C SER A 241 -31.79 21.30 22.53
N LYS A 242 -31.97 22.62 22.60
CA LYS A 242 -31.37 23.48 23.64
C LYS A 242 -31.66 22.99 25.10
N ASN A 243 -32.79 22.32 25.31
CA ASN A 243 -33.23 21.81 26.61
C ASN A 243 -33.23 20.29 26.71
N ASP A 244 -32.52 19.58 25.82
CA ASP A 244 -32.44 18.12 25.83
C ASP A 244 -31.01 17.67 26.18
N LYS A 245 -30.89 16.59 26.95
CA LYS A 245 -29.59 16.03 27.38
C LYS A 245 -29.59 14.52 27.13
N ILE A 246 -28.41 13.97 26.95
CA ILE A 246 -28.27 12.50 26.90
C ILE A 246 -28.49 11.97 28.31
N LYS A 247 -29.47 11.09 28.44
CA LYS A 247 -29.85 10.39 29.67
C LYS A 247 -28.99 9.15 29.88
N THR A 248 -28.81 8.34 28.82
CA THR A 248 -28.10 7.07 28.92
C THR A 248 -27.30 6.77 27.66
N TYR A 249 -26.20 6.02 27.86
CA TYR A 249 -25.48 5.29 26.82
C TYR A 249 -25.56 3.79 27.11
N THR A 250 -25.78 2.98 26.08
CA THR A 250 -25.82 1.52 26.21
C THR A 250 -25.01 0.86 25.09
N SER A 251 -24.43 -0.29 25.41
CA SER A 251 -23.72 -1.15 24.44
C SER A 251 -24.55 -2.39 24.18
N SER A 252 -24.78 -2.76 22.92
CA SER A 252 -25.47 -3.99 22.56
C SER A 252 -24.68 -5.26 22.91
N ASN A 253 -23.36 -5.15 23.14
CA ASN A 253 -22.52 -6.26 23.59
C ASN A 253 -21.31 -5.74 24.41
N PRO A 254 -21.47 -5.66 25.76
CA PRO A 254 -20.38 -5.18 26.62
C PRO A 254 -19.12 -6.07 26.62
N LYS A 255 -19.19 -7.32 26.15
CA LYS A 255 -18.00 -8.19 25.99
C LYS A 255 -17.13 -7.72 24.83
N VAL A 256 -17.68 -7.02 23.85
CA VAL A 256 -16.94 -6.41 22.72
C VAL A 256 -16.47 -5.02 23.08
N ALA A 257 -17.36 -4.18 23.58
CA ALA A 257 -17.01 -2.85 24.06
C ALA A 257 -18.02 -2.37 25.13
N THR A 258 -17.51 -1.79 26.20
CA THR A 258 -18.32 -1.12 27.22
C THR A 258 -18.48 0.36 26.87
N VAL A 259 -19.48 1.01 27.45
CA VAL A 259 -19.65 2.46 27.40
C VAL A 259 -20.03 3.00 28.77
N SER A 260 -19.41 4.09 29.20
CA SER A 260 -19.71 4.75 30.45
C SER A 260 -20.92 5.69 30.32
N GLU A 261 -21.48 6.16 31.45
CA GLU A 261 -22.52 7.17 31.50
C GLU A 261 -22.12 8.49 30.82
N LYS A 262 -20.81 8.79 30.74
CA LYS A 262 -20.26 9.95 30.06
C LYS A 262 -20.00 9.73 28.56
N GLY A 263 -20.43 8.57 28.01
CA GLY A 263 -20.24 8.25 26.59
C GLY A 263 -18.84 7.78 26.22
N VAL A 264 -17.97 7.45 27.20
CA VAL A 264 -16.63 6.93 26.90
C VAL A 264 -16.72 5.41 26.68
N ILE A 265 -16.29 4.96 25.52
CA ILE A 265 -16.23 3.56 25.14
C ILE A 265 -14.83 2.99 25.38
N ASP A 266 -14.78 1.76 25.92
CA ASP A 266 -13.56 0.95 26.04
C ASP A 266 -13.70 -0.29 25.16
N ALA A 267 -12.75 -0.48 24.22
CA ALA A 267 -12.70 -1.62 23.30
C ALA A 267 -12.09 -2.84 24.00
N ILE A 268 -12.88 -3.91 24.23
CA ILE A 268 -12.51 -5.08 25.07
C ILE A 268 -12.03 -6.25 24.21
N SER A 269 -12.81 -6.65 23.21
CA SER A 269 -12.49 -7.81 22.35
C SER A 269 -12.98 -7.61 20.92
N PRO A 270 -12.44 -8.37 19.94
CA PRO A 270 -12.90 -8.26 18.56
C PRO A 270 -14.38 -8.58 18.41
N GLY A 271 -15.05 -7.79 17.58
CA GLY A 271 -16.48 -7.95 17.28
C GLY A 271 -17.10 -6.67 16.78
N VAL A 272 -18.42 -6.74 16.57
CA VAL A 272 -19.24 -5.58 16.19
C VAL A 272 -20.25 -5.33 17.31
N VAL A 273 -20.44 -4.06 17.64
CA VAL A 273 -21.37 -3.64 18.68
C VAL A 273 -22.01 -2.33 18.28
N THR A 274 -23.26 -2.13 18.68
CA THR A 274 -23.97 -0.87 18.54
C THR A 274 -23.98 -0.13 19.86
N ILE A 275 -23.45 1.10 19.87
CA ILE A 275 -23.61 2.02 20.99
C ILE A 275 -24.84 2.86 20.72
N THR A 276 -25.75 2.92 21.68
CA THR A 276 -26.98 3.70 21.62
C THR A 276 -26.95 4.77 22.69
N ALA A 277 -27.22 6.02 22.30
CA ALA A 277 -27.51 7.12 23.21
C ALA A 277 -29.01 7.42 23.22
N VAL A 278 -29.58 7.66 24.39
CA VAL A 278 -30.99 8.04 24.56
C VAL A 278 -31.04 9.33 25.34
N THR A 279 -31.82 10.31 24.86
CA THR A 279 -31.99 11.61 25.53
C THR A 279 -33.13 11.56 26.57
N GLU A 280 -33.21 12.62 27.39
CA GLU A 280 -34.32 12.81 28.34
C GLU A 280 -35.69 12.81 27.63
N ASN A 281 -35.74 13.37 26.39
CA ASN A 281 -36.95 13.37 25.55
C ASN A 281 -37.09 12.08 24.69
N ASN A 282 -36.46 10.98 25.08
CA ASN A 282 -36.52 9.66 24.43
C ASN A 282 -36.08 9.61 22.96
N LYS A 283 -35.33 10.61 22.49
CA LYS A 283 -34.68 10.54 21.18
C LYS A 283 -33.50 9.55 21.22
N LYS A 284 -33.31 8.77 20.17
CA LYS A 284 -32.24 7.76 20.08
C LYS A 284 -31.27 8.10 18.97
N ALA A 285 -29.98 7.90 19.24
CA ALA A 285 -28.92 7.93 18.24
C ALA A 285 -28.00 6.71 18.44
N THR A 286 -27.48 6.18 17.36
CA THR A 286 -26.64 4.98 17.40
C THR A 286 -25.31 5.20 16.67
N CYS A 287 -24.28 4.47 17.11
CA CYS A 287 -23.03 4.30 16.41
C CYS A 287 -22.68 2.82 16.31
N ARG A 288 -22.35 2.34 15.10
CA ARG A 288 -21.80 1.00 14.89
C ARG A 288 -20.31 1.02 15.19
N VAL A 289 -19.86 0.23 16.14
CA VAL A 289 -18.45 0.13 16.53
C VAL A 289 -17.92 -1.24 16.14
N ARG A 290 -16.80 -1.27 15.41
CA ARG A 290 -16.08 -2.51 15.12
C ARG A 290 -14.74 -2.52 15.84
N VAL A 291 -14.51 -3.54 16.65
CA VAL A 291 -13.27 -3.74 17.42
C VAL A 291 -12.48 -4.87 16.79
N ARG A 292 -11.14 -4.68 16.65
CA ARG A 292 -10.20 -5.69 16.15
C ARG A 292 -8.91 -5.69 16.98
N TYR A 293 -8.13 -6.76 16.87
CA TYR A 293 -6.75 -6.78 17.39
C TYR A 293 -5.80 -6.04 16.45
N ASP A 294 -4.79 -5.37 17.01
CA ASP A 294 -3.73 -4.71 16.26
C ASP A 294 -2.64 -5.74 15.86
N LEU A 295 -2.59 -6.09 14.57
CA LEU A 295 -1.59 -7.01 14.03
C LEU A 295 -0.15 -6.49 14.20
N SER A 296 0.05 -5.18 14.28
CA SER A 296 1.40 -4.59 14.47
C SER A 296 2.07 -5.12 15.76
N LYS A 297 1.28 -5.49 16.76
CA LYS A 297 1.72 -6.07 18.05
C LYS A 297 2.04 -7.57 17.96
N SER A 298 1.84 -8.21 16.80
CA SER A 298 2.19 -9.62 16.59
C SER A 298 3.71 -9.82 16.50
N LYS A 299 4.16 -11.05 16.74
CA LYS A 299 5.56 -11.49 16.59
C LYS A 299 5.69 -12.38 15.36
N VAL A 300 6.66 -12.07 14.50
CA VAL A 300 7.06 -12.92 13.36
C VAL A 300 8.35 -13.63 13.75
N SER A 301 8.39 -14.94 13.63
CA SER A 301 9.51 -15.79 14.03
C SER A 301 9.65 -17.00 13.10
N ASN A 302 10.71 -17.79 13.31
CA ASN A 302 11.00 -19.03 12.56
C ASN A 302 10.96 -18.81 11.03
N ILE A 303 11.44 -17.66 10.57
CA ILE A 303 11.48 -17.36 9.13
C ILE A 303 12.35 -18.41 8.46
N ASN A 304 11.78 -19.10 7.44
CA ASN A 304 12.39 -20.23 6.75
C ASN A 304 12.84 -21.35 7.72
N ASN A 305 12.07 -21.59 8.79
CA ASN A 305 12.41 -22.55 9.85
C ASN A 305 13.82 -22.34 10.44
N ASN A 306 14.28 -21.09 10.45
CA ASN A 306 15.63 -20.68 10.85
C ASN A 306 16.77 -21.17 9.93
N VAL A 307 16.46 -21.72 8.77
CA VAL A 307 17.45 -22.15 7.77
C VAL A 307 17.95 -20.94 6.99
N LYS A 308 19.25 -20.92 6.70
CA LYS A 308 19.92 -19.89 5.91
C LYS A 308 19.28 -19.77 4.50
N ILE A 309 18.82 -18.57 4.14
CA ILE A 309 18.26 -18.28 2.81
C ILE A 309 19.38 -17.79 1.92
N VAL A 310 19.64 -18.51 0.83
CA VAL A 310 20.73 -18.22 -0.12
C VAL A 310 20.17 -17.70 -1.43
N TYR A 311 20.84 -16.72 -2.00
CA TYR A 311 20.56 -16.17 -3.33
C TYR A 311 20.71 -17.23 -4.43
N ASP A 312 19.72 -17.29 -5.32
CA ASP A 312 19.69 -18.17 -6.50
C ASP A 312 19.12 -17.48 -7.74
N GLY A 313 18.98 -16.14 -7.72
CA GLY A 313 18.35 -15.36 -8.79
C GLY A 313 16.83 -15.33 -8.74
N LYS A 314 16.18 -16.11 -7.87
CA LYS A 314 14.73 -16.17 -7.74
C LYS A 314 14.25 -15.35 -6.52
N SER A 315 13.01 -14.86 -6.59
CA SER A 315 12.37 -14.20 -5.45
C SER A 315 12.21 -15.15 -4.27
N LYS A 316 12.54 -14.68 -3.06
CA LYS A 316 12.45 -15.46 -1.83
C LYS A 316 11.14 -15.17 -1.10
N LYS A 317 10.37 -16.24 -0.82
CA LYS A 317 9.12 -16.23 -0.08
C LYS A 317 9.21 -17.24 1.07
N PRO A 318 9.97 -16.93 2.14
CA PRO A 318 10.17 -17.90 3.22
C PRO A 318 8.89 -18.12 4.02
N SER A 319 8.72 -19.34 4.56
CA SER A 319 7.74 -19.64 5.59
C SER A 319 8.05 -18.85 6.87
N MET A 320 7.03 -18.66 7.73
CA MET A 320 7.19 -18.00 9.02
C MET A 320 6.12 -18.47 10.01
N LYS A 321 6.37 -18.21 11.28
CA LYS A 321 5.37 -18.33 12.35
C LYS A 321 4.97 -16.93 12.81
N VAL A 322 3.67 -16.65 12.80
CA VAL A 322 3.11 -15.39 13.30
C VAL A 322 2.31 -15.69 14.57
N THR A 323 2.58 -14.96 15.64
CA THR A 323 1.88 -15.13 16.92
C THR A 323 1.41 -13.79 17.48
N TYR A 324 0.21 -13.78 18.06
CA TYR A 324 -0.33 -12.65 18.81
C TYR A 324 -0.64 -13.13 20.23
N LYS A 325 -0.01 -12.51 21.24
CA LYS A 325 0.03 -13.07 22.60
C LYS A 325 0.52 -14.54 22.54
N SER A 326 -0.24 -15.49 23.04
CA SER A 326 0.06 -16.94 23.01
C SER A 326 -0.50 -17.67 21.79
N THR A 327 -1.34 -17.02 20.98
CA THR A 327 -2.05 -17.65 19.86
C THR A 327 -1.24 -17.59 18.57
N THR A 328 -1.12 -18.71 17.85
CA THR A 328 -0.58 -18.75 16.49
C THR A 328 -1.65 -18.32 15.49
N LEU A 329 -1.33 -17.33 14.67
CA LEU A 329 -2.21 -16.78 13.64
C LEU A 329 -2.13 -17.60 12.36
N LYS A 330 -3.23 -17.63 11.58
CA LYS A 330 -3.36 -18.37 10.32
C LYS A 330 -3.41 -17.40 9.14
N GLU A 331 -2.56 -17.64 8.13
CA GLU A 331 -2.64 -16.96 6.85
C GLU A 331 -3.98 -17.26 6.16
N GLY A 332 -4.54 -16.27 5.47
CA GLY A 332 -5.86 -16.34 4.82
C GLY A 332 -7.06 -16.18 5.77
N LYS A 333 -6.85 -16.25 7.10
CA LYS A 333 -7.89 -16.03 8.12
C LYS A 333 -7.61 -14.79 8.96
N ASP A 334 -6.43 -14.74 9.58
CA ASP A 334 -6.04 -13.70 10.53
C ASP A 334 -5.15 -12.63 9.89
N TYR A 335 -4.46 -12.99 8.81
CA TYR A 335 -3.64 -12.07 8.02
C TYR A 335 -3.45 -12.59 6.59
N SER A 336 -3.11 -11.67 5.67
CA SER A 336 -2.52 -11.96 4.38
C SER A 336 -1.04 -11.55 4.36
N VAL A 337 -0.25 -12.09 3.42
CA VAL A 337 1.17 -11.82 3.32
C VAL A 337 1.56 -11.35 1.93
N THR A 338 2.44 -10.35 1.88
CA THR A 338 3.14 -9.96 0.66
C THR A 338 4.65 -9.98 0.91
N TYR A 339 5.39 -10.22 -0.15
CA TYR A 339 6.85 -10.26 -0.11
C TYR A 339 7.40 -9.15 -1.00
N GLY A 340 8.47 -8.50 -0.58
CA GLY A 340 9.23 -7.62 -1.47
C GLY A 340 9.81 -8.38 -2.65
N GLU A 341 10.53 -7.73 -3.53
CA GLU A 341 11.18 -8.41 -4.67
C GLU A 341 12.07 -9.58 -4.22
N ASN A 342 12.81 -9.39 -3.13
CA ASN A 342 13.64 -10.42 -2.47
C ASN A 342 14.52 -11.23 -3.45
N LYS A 343 14.95 -10.59 -4.57
CA LYS A 343 15.70 -11.21 -5.68
C LYS A 343 17.21 -10.99 -5.59
N LYS A 344 17.72 -10.25 -4.59
CA LYS A 344 19.15 -9.91 -4.45
C LYS A 344 19.64 -10.28 -3.06
N SER A 345 20.94 -10.58 -2.94
CA SER A 345 21.58 -10.75 -1.62
C SER A 345 21.42 -9.50 -0.77
N GLY A 346 21.12 -9.67 0.51
CA GLY A 346 20.93 -8.55 1.43
C GLY A 346 19.71 -8.71 2.32
N LYS A 347 18.95 -7.63 2.48
CA LYS A 347 17.74 -7.58 3.29
C LYS A 347 16.52 -7.95 2.44
N GLY A 348 15.86 -9.05 2.79
CA GLY A 348 14.53 -9.38 2.30
C GLY A 348 13.44 -8.80 3.20
N THR A 349 12.25 -8.56 2.66
CA THR A 349 11.10 -7.98 3.38
C THR A 349 9.86 -8.85 3.24
N ILE A 350 9.08 -8.88 4.32
CA ILE A 350 7.76 -9.51 4.42
C ILE A 350 6.83 -8.46 5.00
N THR A 351 5.64 -8.34 4.45
CA THR A 351 4.59 -7.47 4.99
C THR A 351 3.32 -8.29 5.19
N LEU A 352 2.78 -8.21 6.39
CA LEU A 352 1.53 -8.87 6.79
C LEU A 352 0.44 -7.82 6.94
N TYR A 353 -0.74 -8.14 6.48
CA TYR A 353 -1.93 -7.30 6.55
C TYR A 353 -3.01 -8.03 7.36
N GLY A 354 -3.53 -7.41 8.41
CA GLY A 354 -4.52 -8.00 9.29
C GLY A 354 -5.83 -8.30 8.57
N MET A 355 -6.44 -9.44 8.87
CA MET A 355 -7.73 -9.90 8.33
C MET A 355 -8.63 -10.39 9.47
N GLY A 356 -9.92 -10.53 9.20
CA GLY A 356 -10.89 -11.07 10.17
C GLY A 356 -10.90 -10.24 11.46
N ASN A 357 -10.45 -10.84 12.55
CA ASN A 357 -10.36 -10.19 13.86
C ASN A 357 -9.10 -9.31 14.04
N PHE A 358 -8.25 -9.20 13.04
CA PHE A 358 -7.05 -8.41 13.08
C PHE A 358 -7.10 -7.24 12.09
N THR A 359 -6.44 -6.15 12.41
CA THR A 359 -6.26 -4.96 11.58
C THR A 359 -4.84 -4.44 11.69
N GLY A 360 -4.44 -3.58 10.77
CA GLY A 360 -3.10 -3.00 10.76
C GLY A 360 -2.07 -3.85 10.01
N ILE A 361 -0.85 -3.35 9.95
CA ILE A 361 0.24 -3.88 9.13
C ILE A 361 1.40 -4.28 10.02
N LYS A 362 2.00 -5.45 9.76
CA LYS A 362 3.23 -5.91 10.40
C LYS A 362 4.29 -6.18 9.35
N SER A 363 5.42 -5.48 9.43
CA SER A 363 6.58 -5.78 8.58
C SER A 363 7.61 -6.59 9.33
N ALA A 364 8.25 -7.51 8.62
CA ALA A 364 9.38 -8.29 9.08
C ALA A 364 10.48 -8.32 8.00
N THR A 365 11.69 -8.62 8.41
CA THR A 365 12.84 -8.71 7.50
C THR A 365 13.64 -9.97 7.75
N PHE A 366 14.33 -10.42 6.71
CA PHE A 366 15.22 -11.58 6.80
C PHE A 366 16.47 -11.35 5.95
N LYS A 367 17.48 -12.20 6.14
CA LYS A 367 18.77 -12.12 5.45
C LYS A 367 18.79 -13.07 4.26
N ILE A 368 19.19 -12.55 3.08
CA ILE A 368 19.47 -13.35 1.88
C ILE A 368 20.99 -13.32 1.69
N TYR A 369 21.63 -14.46 1.90
CA TYR A 369 23.08 -14.59 1.82
C TYR A 369 23.52 -14.73 0.37
N PRO A 370 24.71 -14.22 -0.02
CA PRO A 370 25.31 -14.52 -1.31
C PRO A 370 25.43 -16.02 -1.56
N SER A 371 25.28 -16.44 -2.80
CA SER A 371 25.53 -17.82 -3.17
C SER A 371 27.03 -18.16 -3.12
N LYS A 372 27.33 -19.44 -3.16
CA LYS A 372 28.70 -19.95 -3.31
C LYS A 372 29.32 -19.40 -4.59
N VAL A 373 30.57 -18.96 -4.54
CA VAL A 373 31.33 -18.55 -5.72
C VAL A 373 31.64 -19.78 -6.57
N THR A 374 31.49 -19.66 -7.89
CA THR A 374 31.75 -20.72 -8.87
C THR A 374 32.59 -20.20 -10.03
N GLY A 375 33.11 -21.12 -10.86
CA GLY A 375 33.91 -20.77 -12.03
C GLY A 375 35.31 -20.23 -11.68
N GLU A 376 35.77 -20.57 -10.48
CA GLU A 376 37.12 -20.23 -10.04
C GLU A 376 38.19 -20.94 -10.86
N LYS A 377 39.13 -20.17 -11.39
CA LYS A 377 40.26 -20.67 -12.20
C LYS A 377 41.49 -19.76 -12.07
N VAL A 378 42.63 -20.30 -12.44
CA VAL A 378 43.90 -19.55 -12.55
C VAL A 378 44.06 -19.11 -14.00
N THR A 379 44.18 -17.78 -14.21
CA THR A 379 44.29 -17.18 -15.56
C THR A 379 45.70 -16.80 -15.94
N LYS A 380 46.56 -16.52 -14.92
CA LYS A 380 47.99 -16.20 -15.16
C LYS A 380 48.86 -16.76 -14.04
N LYS A 381 50.04 -17.28 -14.42
CA LYS A 381 51.05 -17.80 -13.48
C LYS A 381 52.42 -17.25 -13.84
N THR A 382 53.15 -16.77 -12.81
CA THR A 382 54.58 -16.42 -12.96
C THR A 382 55.36 -17.12 -11.85
N THR A 383 56.63 -16.84 -11.72
CA THR A 383 57.48 -17.33 -10.61
C THR A 383 57.11 -16.78 -9.26
N SER A 384 56.41 -15.63 -9.20
CA SER A 384 56.07 -14.92 -7.95
C SER A 384 54.61 -14.45 -7.84
N THR A 385 53.77 -14.75 -8.86
CA THR A 385 52.36 -14.35 -8.85
C THR A 385 51.41 -15.42 -9.38
N LEU A 386 50.16 -15.42 -8.88
CA LEU A 386 49.05 -16.20 -9.41
C LEU A 386 47.83 -15.29 -9.55
N THR A 387 47.29 -15.19 -10.76
CA THR A 387 46.05 -14.46 -11.01
C THR A 387 44.87 -15.42 -11.05
N LEU A 388 43.91 -15.18 -10.15
CA LEU A 388 42.67 -15.94 -10.01
C LEU A 388 41.54 -15.20 -10.69
N SER A 389 40.56 -15.93 -11.24
CA SER A 389 39.30 -15.35 -11.67
C SER A 389 38.14 -16.26 -11.27
N TRP A 390 36.90 -15.71 -11.28
CA TRP A 390 35.68 -16.42 -10.92
C TRP A 390 34.46 -15.82 -11.63
N LYS A 391 33.30 -16.49 -11.57
CA LYS A 391 32.05 -15.98 -12.13
C LYS A 391 31.51 -14.85 -11.23
N LYS A 392 31.16 -13.71 -11.82
CA LYS A 392 30.50 -12.59 -11.11
C LYS A 392 29.13 -13.03 -10.58
N GLN A 393 28.73 -12.43 -9.46
CA GLN A 393 27.40 -12.59 -8.88
C GLN A 393 26.71 -11.22 -8.75
N ASP A 394 25.43 -11.16 -9.07
CA ASP A 394 24.63 -9.96 -8.91
C ASP A 394 24.28 -9.71 -7.44
N GLY A 395 24.12 -8.42 -7.10
CA GLY A 395 23.64 -8.02 -5.78
C GLY A 395 24.65 -8.15 -4.63
N VAL A 396 25.89 -8.59 -4.88
CA VAL A 396 26.95 -8.64 -3.86
C VAL A 396 27.69 -7.31 -3.75
N SER A 397 28.40 -7.09 -2.64
CA SER A 397 29.28 -5.92 -2.44
C SER A 397 30.71 -6.19 -2.88
N GLY A 398 31.12 -7.47 -2.93
CA GLY A 398 32.46 -7.86 -3.36
C GLY A 398 32.80 -9.28 -2.99
N TYR A 399 34.08 -9.61 -3.10
CA TYR A 399 34.63 -10.92 -2.85
C TYR A 399 35.81 -10.85 -1.89
N ARG A 400 35.95 -11.88 -1.04
CA ARG A 400 37.12 -12.09 -0.19
C ARG A 400 37.88 -13.32 -0.63
N ILE A 401 39.20 -13.21 -0.72
CA ILE A 401 40.13 -14.22 -1.18
C ILE A 401 40.93 -14.72 0.03
N TYR A 402 41.07 -16.02 0.12
CA TYR A 402 41.79 -16.71 1.19
C TYR A 402 42.78 -17.70 0.59
N ARG A 403 43.96 -17.83 1.22
CA ARG A 403 45.06 -18.71 0.78
C ARG A 403 45.51 -19.64 1.90
N ALA A 404 45.90 -20.85 1.49
CA ALA A 404 46.59 -21.82 2.32
C ALA A 404 47.76 -22.46 1.53
N THR A 405 48.69 -23.13 2.23
CA THR A 405 49.82 -23.90 1.66
C THR A 405 49.51 -25.39 1.55
N SER A 406 48.41 -25.86 2.11
CA SER A 406 47.88 -27.21 1.94
C SER A 406 46.36 -27.18 1.74
N SER A 407 45.80 -28.23 1.14
CA SER A 407 44.34 -28.29 0.79
C SER A 407 43.46 -28.23 2.05
N ASN A 408 43.87 -28.85 3.12
CA ASN A 408 43.14 -28.93 4.39
C ASN A 408 43.73 -27.98 5.47
N GLY A 409 44.67 -27.10 5.08
CA GLY A 409 45.28 -26.12 5.97
C GLY A 409 44.38 -24.99 6.40
N LYS A 410 44.87 -24.18 7.31
CA LYS A 410 44.21 -22.94 7.73
C LYS A 410 44.27 -21.91 6.59
N TYR A 411 43.12 -21.52 6.05
CA TYR A 411 43.03 -20.47 5.04
C TYR A 411 43.05 -19.09 5.67
N THR A 412 44.03 -18.29 5.32
CA THR A 412 44.19 -16.90 5.76
C THR A 412 43.62 -15.92 4.70
N TYR A 413 42.99 -14.87 5.16
CA TYR A 413 42.52 -13.77 4.29
C TYR A 413 43.70 -13.03 3.69
N ILE A 414 43.72 -12.87 2.37
CA ILE A 414 44.79 -12.20 1.64
C ILE A 414 44.35 -10.96 0.86
N GLY A 415 43.04 -10.76 0.71
CA GLY A 415 42.55 -9.56 0.04
C GLY A 415 41.08 -9.63 -0.37
N SER A 416 40.56 -8.53 -0.87
CA SER A 416 39.19 -8.41 -1.37
C SER A 416 39.12 -7.61 -2.63
N THR A 417 38.03 -7.81 -3.39
CA THR A 417 37.69 -7.01 -4.57
C THR A 417 36.28 -6.47 -4.45
N SER A 418 35.96 -5.41 -5.21
CA SER A 418 34.59 -4.93 -5.36
C SER A 418 33.76 -5.91 -6.19
N SER A 419 32.43 -5.72 -6.21
CA SER A 419 31.52 -6.53 -7.03
C SER A 419 31.78 -6.43 -8.54
N LYS A 420 32.37 -5.33 -8.98
CA LYS A 420 32.72 -5.07 -10.40
C LYS A 420 33.93 -5.90 -10.86
N VAL A 421 34.80 -6.31 -9.92
CA VAL A 421 36.07 -7.01 -10.20
C VAL A 421 35.97 -8.48 -9.78
N ASN A 422 36.18 -9.38 -10.73
CA ASN A 422 36.13 -10.82 -10.56
C ASN A 422 37.50 -11.51 -10.79
N THR A 423 38.58 -10.75 -10.61
CA THR A 423 39.94 -11.24 -10.65
C THR A 423 40.75 -10.73 -9.47
N TYR A 424 41.75 -11.51 -9.06
CA TYR A 424 42.68 -11.15 -7.98
C TYR A 424 44.06 -11.70 -8.27
N THR A 425 45.09 -10.87 -8.19
CA THR A 425 46.48 -11.29 -8.38
C THR A 425 47.16 -11.36 -7.01
N ASP A 426 47.45 -12.58 -6.59
CA ASP A 426 48.29 -12.87 -5.42
C ASP A 426 49.75 -12.70 -5.80
N LYS A 427 50.48 -11.94 -5.00
CA LYS A 427 51.86 -11.51 -5.26
C LYS A 427 52.82 -11.98 -4.16
N ARG A 428 54.12 -11.89 -4.42
CA ARG A 428 55.20 -12.26 -3.50
C ARG A 428 55.13 -13.72 -3.09
N LEU A 429 54.83 -14.57 -4.04
CA LEU A 429 54.80 -16.00 -3.86
C LEU A 429 56.17 -16.63 -4.08
N THR A 430 56.42 -17.77 -3.46
CA THR A 430 57.64 -18.55 -3.66
C THR A 430 57.59 -19.27 -4.98
N ARG A 431 58.66 -19.29 -5.74
CA ARG A 431 58.83 -20.01 -7.00
C ARG A 431 58.60 -21.53 -6.76
N ASN A 432 58.00 -22.14 -7.78
CA ASN A 432 57.77 -23.61 -7.81
C ASN A 432 56.95 -24.18 -6.62
N LYS A 433 56.19 -23.32 -5.90
CA LYS A 433 55.40 -23.70 -4.73
C LYS A 433 53.93 -23.79 -5.03
N THR A 434 53.23 -24.76 -4.45
CA THR A 434 51.78 -24.95 -4.58
C THR A 434 51.04 -24.16 -3.50
N TYR A 435 49.96 -23.48 -3.92
CA TYR A 435 49.05 -22.74 -3.07
C TYR A 435 47.60 -23.17 -3.30
N TYR A 436 46.76 -23.01 -2.30
CA TYR A 436 45.35 -23.35 -2.31
C TYR A 436 44.52 -22.13 -1.97
N TYR A 437 43.46 -21.90 -2.75
CA TYR A 437 42.63 -20.70 -2.61
C TYR A 437 41.17 -21.07 -2.37
N LYS A 438 40.48 -20.26 -1.57
CA LYS A 438 39.04 -20.23 -1.42
C LYS A 438 38.57 -18.79 -1.60
N ILE A 439 37.43 -18.62 -2.28
CA ILE A 439 36.83 -17.34 -2.55
C ILE A 439 35.42 -17.36 -2.01
N ARG A 440 34.96 -16.30 -1.36
CA ARG A 440 33.57 -16.15 -1.01
C ARG A 440 33.07 -14.74 -1.32
N ALA A 441 31.83 -14.62 -1.79
CA ALA A 441 31.16 -13.36 -1.96
C ALA A 441 30.67 -12.80 -0.62
N TYR A 442 30.54 -11.48 -0.53
CA TYR A 442 29.93 -10.84 0.63
C TYR A 442 28.97 -9.71 0.22
N LYS A 443 27.99 -9.45 1.07
CA LYS A 443 27.06 -8.32 1.00
C LYS A 443 27.17 -7.48 2.26
N ASN A 444 27.41 -6.19 2.13
CA ASN A 444 27.35 -5.25 3.24
C ASN A 444 25.88 -4.94 3.56
N LEU A 445 25.51 -5.02 4.81
CA LEU A 445 24.25 -4.57 5.38
C LEU A 445 24.55 -3.68 6.58
N ASN A 446 24.32 -2.37 6.46
CA ASN A 446 24.57 -1.42 7.53
C ASN A 446 25.89 -1.73 8.27
N ASN A 447 25.80 -2.28 9.49
CA ASN A 447 26.97 -2.58 10.34
C ASN A 447 27.47 -4.03 10.27
N GLU A 448 26.93 -4.87 9.35
CA GLU A 448 27.36 -6.28 9.23
C GLU A 448 27.68 -6.68 7.79
N LYS A 449 28.42 -7.78 7.64
CA LYS A 449 28.67 -8.43 6.34
C LYS A 449 28.04 -9.81 6.31
N LEU A 450 27.16 -10.03 5.32
CA LEU A 450 26.65 -11.37 5.02
C LEU A 450 27.62 -12.07 4.09
N TYR A 451 28.11 -13.23 4.50
CA TYR A 451 29.03 -14.03 3.69
C TYR A 451 28.32 -15.21 3.04
N GLY A 452 28.58 -15.38 1.74
CA GLY A 452 28.32 -16.64 1.03
C GLY A 452 29.25 -17.74 1.52
N ASP A 453 28.93 -18.96 1.10
CA ASP A 453 29.80 -20.11 1.35
C ASP A 453 31.08 -19.98 0.52
N TYR A 454 32.14 -20.65 0.97
CA TYR A 454 33.42 -20.70 0.23
C TYR A 454 33.25 -21.45 -1.09
N SER A 455 33.97 -21.01 -2.14
CA SER A 455 34.16 -21.73 -3.39
C SER A 455 34.72 -23.13 -3.14
N LYS A 456 34.77 -23.95 -4.18
CA LYS A 456 35.66 -25.12 -4.20
C LYS A 456 37.11 -24.64 -3.98
N VAL A 457 37.96 -25.56 -3.52
CA VAL A 457 39.40 -25.27 -3.36
C VAL A 457 40.03 -25.21 -4.74
N LEU A 458 40.65 -24.07 -5.05
CA LEU A 458 41.42 -23.87 -6.26
C LEU A 458 42.91 -24.10 -5.95
N LYS A 459 43.49 -25.16 -6.50
CA LYS A 459 44.92 -25.49 -6.42
C LYS A 459 45.70 -24.82 -7.53
N ALA A 460 46.80 -24.18 -7.22
CA ALA A 460 47.67 -23.51 -8.21
C ALA A 460 49.13 -23.59 -7.78
N LYS A 461 50.04 -23.81 -8.76
CA LYS A 461 51.48 -23.83 -8.57
C LYS A 461 52.11 -22.68 -9.35
N THR A 462 53.02 -21.91 -8.73
CA THR A 462 53.86 -20.91 -9.38
C THR A 462 54.80 -21.57 -10.39
N LYS A 463 55.30 -20.81 -11.39
CA LYS A 463 56.33 -21.26 -12.32
C LYS A 463 57.68 -21.35 -11.61
#